data_a7665db10613e3b1aa00ca9bf39e9522
#
_entry.id   a7665db10613e3b1aa00ca9bf39e9522
#
_cell.length_a   1.000
_cell.length_b   1.000
_cell.length_c   1.000
_cell.angle_alpha   90.00
_cell.angle_beta   90.00
_cell.angle_gamma   90.00
#
_symmetry.space_group_name_H-M   'P 1'
#
loop_
_entity.id
_entity.type
_entity.pdbx_description
1 polymer ?
#
loop_
_entity_poly.entity_id
_entity_poly.type
_entity_poly.pdbx_seq_one_letter_code
_entity_poly.pdbx_strand_id
1 'polypeptide(L)'
;MKRIQIIVIAWIACLNVVCGQEYELEVLSASRAVRLVAESEEGAINLILPNVSSIDVKTAKELSKAPQSGLLLDGLSSIDEDTAHELAQFSGFVLTLNGLTSISPEVARELSTFEGRALVLNGLTTIEKKSASDLAEFSGHSLFLDGLTSMDTGVAGELVAFQGKCLGLYGVGTIDEEVMRVLIQWRGEKLSVCKEGLTKKARVIMDKRNRSWKIIGDVWASF
;
A
#
# COMPACT_ATOMS: atom_id res chain seq x y z
N MET A 1 10.41 29.32 -19.10
CA MET A 1 10.70 28.82 -17.73
C MET A 1 9.36 28.47 -17.09
N LYS A 2 8.88 27.24 -17.27
CA LYS A 2 7.63 26.74 -16.64
C LYS A 2 8.01 26.26 -15.25
N ARG A 3 7.39 26.84 -14.24
CA ARG A 3 7.55 26.45 -12.83
C ARG A 3 7.01 25.04 -12.64
N ILE A 4 7.88 24.13 -12.25
CA ILE A 4 7.49 22.81 -11.73
C ILE A 4 6.84 23.08 -10.37
N GLN A 5 5.53 23.12 -10.31
CA GLN A 5 4.81 22.99 -9.05
C GLN A 5 4.77 21.51 -8.68
N ILE A 6 5.76 21.10 -7.91
CA ILE A 6 5.68 19.85 -7.15
C ILE A 6 4.67 20.13 -6.03
N ILE A 7 3.42 19.71 -6.24
CA ILE A 7 2.42 19.76 -5.17
C ILE A 7 2.75 18.62 -4.20
N VAL A 8 3.44 18.99 -3.13
CA VAL A 8 3.66 18.14 -1.95
C VAL A 8 2.32 18.05 -1.21
N ILE A 9 1.45 17.11 -1.60
CA ILE A 9 0.20 16.83 -0.89
C ILE A 9 0.34 15.59 0.03
N ALA A 10 1.51 14.97 0.08
CA ALA A 10 1.75 13.79 0.92
C ALA A 10 1.81 14.08 2.44
N TRP A 11 1.63 15.32 2.89
CA TRP A 11 1.69 15.70 4.32
C TRP A 11 0.36 16.10 4.95
N ILE A 12 -0.76 16.06 4.21
CA ILE A 12 -2.06 16.55 4.72
C ILE A 12 -2.84 15.45 5.45
N ALA A 13 -2.53 14.19 5.28
CA ALA A 13 -3.22 13.10 6.00
C ALA A 13 -2.88 13.01 7.51
N CYS A 14 -1.80 13.67 7.98
CA CYS A 14 -1.47 13.75 9.41
C CYS A 14 -1.78 15.09 10.08
N LEU A 15 -2.29 16.08 9.36
CA LEU A 15 -2.60 17.42 9.88
C LEU A 15 -4.04 17.83 9.55
N ASN A 16 -5.01 17.05 10.05
CA ASN A 16 -6.42 17.43 10.03
C ASN A 16 -6.76 18.65 10.93
N VAL A 17 -5.80 19.48 11.29
CA VAL A 17 -6.02 20.60 12.24
C VAL A 17 -5.33 21.90 11.82
N VAL A 18 -5.02 22.16 10.57
CA VAL A 18 -4.58 23.51 10.20
C VAL A 18 -5.26 23.92 8.89
N CYS A 19 -6.37 24.53 8.97
CA CYS A 19 -7.06 25.45 8.04
C CYS A 19 -8.56 25.24 7.87
N GLY A 20 -9.32 24.78 8.84
CA GLY A 20 -10.79 24.99 8.86
C GLY A 20 -11.60 24.55 7.62
N GLN A 21 -11.05 23.76 6.72
CA GLN A 21 -11.78 23.10 5.65
C GLN A 21 -12.04 21.65 6.09
N GLU A 22 -13.26 21.39 6.54
CA GLU A 22 -13.80 20.04 6.60
C GLU A 22 -13.84 19.50 5.18
N TYR A 23 -12.95 18.58 4.86
CA TYR A 23 -13.05 17.82 3.62
C TYR A 23 -14.18 16.81 3.80
N GLU A 24 -15.35 17.09 3.23
CA GLU A 24 -16.44 16.10 3.18
C GLU A 24 -15.94 14.87 2.43
N LEU A 25 -16.09 13.71 3.10
CA LEU A 25 -15.86 12.42 2.45
C LEU A 25 -16.89 12.24 1.35
N GLU A 26 -16.44 11.89 0.17
CA GLU A 26 -17.27 11.86 -1.03
C GLU A 26 -17.48 10.43 -1.55
N VAL A 27 -18.73 10.16 -1.95
CA VAL A 27 -19.05 8.99 -2.79
C VAL A 27 -18.84 9.40 -4.24
N LEU A 28 -17.83 8.84 -4.88
CA LEU A 28 -17.50 9.13 -6.27
C LEU A 28 -18.39 8.33 -7.22
N SER A 29 -19.07 9.02 -8.15
CA SER A 29 -19.85 8.36 -9.21
C SER A 29 -19.02 8.11 -10.47
N ALA A 30 -19.41 7.08 -11.26
CA ALA A 30 -18.73 6.74 -12.50
C ALA A 30 -18.68 7.93 -13.51
N SER A 31 -19.76 8.73 -13.62
CA SER A 31 -19.77 9.89 -14.50
C SER A 31 -18.80 10.99 -14.08
N ARG A 32 -18.55 11.14 -12.77
CA ARG A 32 -17.55 12.06 -12.25
C ARG A 32 -16.13 11.48 -12.40
N ALA A 33 -15.95 10.17 -12.21
CA ALA A 33 -14.68 9.49 -12.47
C ALA A 33 -14.22 9.67 -13.91
N VAL A 34 -15.12 9.47 -14.90
CA VAL A 34 -14.84 9.73 -16.33
C VAL A 34 -14.32 11.14 -16.54
N ARG A 35 -14.98 12.16 -15.94
CA ARG A 35 -14.52 13.54 -16.07
C ARG A 35 -13.16 13.77 -15.42
N LEU A 36 -12.95 13.26 -14.20
CA LEU A 36 -11.66 13.40 -13.50
C LEU A 36 -10.52 12.76 -14.30
N VAL A 37 -10.75 11.59 -14.87
CA VAL A 37 -9.76 10.92 -15.73
C VAL A 37 -9.50 11.73 -17.01
N ALA A 38 -10.56 12.31 -17.63
CA ALA A 38 -10.44 13.11 -18.86
C ALA A 38 -9.83 14.51 -18.60
N GLU A 39 -10.13 15.12 -17.45
CA GLU A 39 -9.65 16.45 -17.06
C GLU A 39 -8.29 16.40 -16.35
N SER A 40 -7.79 15.20 -16.04
CA SER A 40 -6.48 15.04 -15.41
C SER A 40 -5.42 15.70 -16.32
N GLU A 41 -4.62 16.57 -15.70
CA GLU A 41 -3.63 17.38 -16.44
C GLU A 41 -2.71 16.48 -17.27
N GLU A 42 -2.51 16.83 -18.53
CA GLU A 42 -1.57 16.16 -19.41
C GLU A 42 -0.16 16.28 -18.82
N GLY A 43 0.39 15.16 -18.37
CA GLY A 43 1.67 15.11 -17.66
C GLY A 43 1.57 15.03 -16.13
N ALA A 44 0.38 14.97 -15.53
CA ALA A 44 0.24 14.60 -14.12
C ALA A 44 0.74 13.16 -13.91
N ILE A 45 1.63 12.97 -12.92
CA ILE A 45 2.19 11.65 -12.63
C ILE A 45 1.16 10.77 -11.94
N ASN A 46 0.33 11.34 -11.06
CA ASN A 46 -0.61 10.60 -10.23
C ASN A 46 -2.01 11.21 -10.29
N LEU A 47 -3.03 10.35 -10.27
CA LEU A 47 -4.41 10.72 -9.97
C LEU A 47 -4.63 10.51 -8.47
N ILE A 48 -4.82 11.60 -7.73
CA ILE A 48 -4.90 11.58 -6.25
C ILE A 48 -6.32 11.98 -5.82
N LEU A 49 -7.04 11.07 -5.18
CA LEU A 49 -8.43 11.22 -4.76
C LEU A 49 -8.58 10.88 -3.26
N PRO A 50 -8.02 11.69 -2.35
CA PRO A 50 -7.92 11.36 -0.93
C PRO A 50 -9.27 11.44 -0.20
N ASN A 51 -10.24 12.18 -0.74
CA ASN A 51 -11.55 12.41 -0.11
C ASN A 51 -12.62 11.41 -0.56
N VAL A 52 -12.29 10.51 -1.50
CA VAL A 52 -13.22 9.50 -1.98
C VAL A 52 -13.31 8.37 -0.97
N SER A 53 -14.43 8.27 -0.27
CA SER A 53 -14.65 7.28 0.80
C SER A 53 -15.24 5.97 0.31
N SER A 54 -15.96 5.99 -0.81
CA SER A 54 -16.51 4.79 -1.44
C SER A 54 -16.68 4.97 -2.95
N ILE A 55 -16.59 3.88 -3.67
CA ILE A 55 -16.83 3.78 -5.12
C ILE A 55 -17.61 2.50 -5.41
N ASP A 56 -18.37 2.51 -6.50
CA ASP A 56 -18.95 1.30 -7.06
C ASP A 56 -18.04 0.70 -8.15
N VAL A 57 -18.36 -0.51 -8.59
CA VAL A 57 -17.62 -1.25 -9.63
C VAL A 57 -17.47 -0.45 -10.93
N LYS A 58 -18.53 0.28 -11.31
CA LYS A 58 -18.50 1.11 -12.54
C LYS A 58 -17.50 2.27 -12.39
N THR A 59 -17.47 2.87 -11.22
CA THR A 59 -16.52 3.95 -10.90
C THR A 59 -15.08 3.42 -10.89
N ALA A 60 -14.84 2.26 -10.26
CA ALA A 60 -13.54 1.60 -10.26
C ALA A 60 -13.04 1.32 -11.69
N LYS A 61 -13.92 0.82 -12.53
CA LYS A 61 -13.64 0.56 -13.96
C LYS A 61 -13.26 1.83 -14.74
N GLU A 62 -13.88 2.97 -14.44
CA GLU A 62 -13.50 4.22 -15.10
C GLU A 62 -12.16 4.75 -14.55
N LEU A 63 -11.91 4.62 -13.24
CA LEU A 63 -10.65 5.02 -12.64
C LEU A 63 -9.47 4.16 -13.11
N SER A 64 -9.69 2.86 -13.35
CA SER A 64 -8.62 1.97 -13.85
C SER A 64 -8.10 2.33 -15.24
N LYS A 65 -8.87 3.11 -16.02
CA LYS A 65 -8.46 3.63 -17.34
C LYS A 65 -7.60 4.88 -17.25
N ALA A 66 -7.32 5.39 -16.06
CA ALA A 66 -6.53 6.60 -15.87
C ALA A 66 -5.13 6.46 -16.49
N PRO A 67 -4.67 7.44 -17.28
CA PRO A 67 -3.40 7.36 -17.98
C PRO A 67 -2.19 7.68 -17.08
N GLN A 68 -2.41 8.00 -15.80
CA GLN A 68 -1.37 8.35 -14.85
C GLN A 68 -0.53 7.14 -14.45
N SER A 69 0.67 7.42 -13.91
CA SER A 69 1.54 6.39 -13.36
C SER A 69 1.09 5.86 -12.00
N GLY A 70 0.31 6.65 -11.25
CA GLY A 70 -0.22 6.28 -9.95
C GLY A 70 -1.68 6.63 -9.79
N LEU A 71 -2.43 5.71 -9.16
CA LEU A 71 -3.81 5.90 -8.71
C LEU A 71 -3.85 5.82 -7.18
N LEU A 72 -4.15 6.95 -6.55
CA LEU A 72 -4.11 7.10 -5.10
C LEU A 72 -5.53 7.31 -4.58
N LEU A 73 -6.09 6.30 -3.91
CA LEU A 73 -7.46 6.23 -3.39
C LEU A 73 -7.45 6.03 -1.86
N ASP A 74 -6.64 6.83 -1.17
CA ASP A 74 -6.36 6.67 0.25
C ASP A 74 -7.56 7.00 1.17
N GLY A 75 -8.64 7.54 0.62
CA GLY A 75 -9.89 7.76 1.34
C GLY A 75 -10.83 6.56 1.40
N LEU A 76 -10.63 5.55 0.54
CA LEU A 76 -11.50 4.37 0.50
C LEU A 76 -11.38 3.56 1.79
N SER A 77 -12.50 3.44 2.53
CA SER A 77 -12.54 2.70 3.79
C SER A 77 -12.84 1.20 3.62
N SER A 78 -13.45 0.82 2.51
CA SER A 78 -13.75 -0.57 2.15
C SER A 78 -13.96 -0.70 0.64
N ILE A 79 -13.69 -1.88 0.11
CA ILE A 79 -14.01 -2.30 -1.27
C ILE A 79 -14.49 -3.75 -1.23
N ASP A 80 -15.33 -4.11 -2.20
CA ASP A 80 -15.70 -5.50 -2.46
C ASP A 80 -14.79 -6.15 -3.51
N GLU A 81 -15.00 -7.44 -3.74
CA GLU A 81 -14.22 -8.25 -4.69
C GLU A 81 -14.27 -7.65 -6.11
N ASP A 82 -15.48 -7.32 -6.59
CA ASP A 82 -15.67 -6.82 -7.95
C ASP A 82 -15.01 -5.45 -8.15
N THR A 83 -15.08 -4.58 -7.13
CA THR A 83 -14.38 -3.28 -7.13
C THR A 83 -12.87 -3.46 -7.11
N ALA A 84 -12.35 -4.39 -6.32
CA ALA A 84 -10.93 -4.73 -6.27
C ALA A 84 -10.44 -5.26 -7.63
N HIS A 85 -11.23 -6.14 -8.27
CA HIS A 85 -10.95 -6.64 -9.60
C HIS A 85 -10.77 -5.51 -10.62
N GLU A 86 -11.72 -4.57 -10.70
CA GLU A 86 -11.64 -3.46 -11.64
C GLU A 86 -10.48 -2.50 -11.33
N LEU A 87 -10.18 -2.25 -10.05
CA LEU A 87 -9.00 -1.43 -9.67
C LEU A 87 -7.69 -2.12 -10.02
N ALA A 88 -7.60 -3.44 -9.91
CA ALA A 88 -6.41 -4.21 -10.28
C ALA A 88 -6.12 -4.16 -11.79
N GLN A 89 -7.10 -3.80 -12.64
CA GLN A 89 -6.89 -3.56 -14.08
C GLN A 89 -6.19 -2.22 -14.37
N PHE A 90 -5.88 -1.41 -13.36
CA PHE A 90 -5.15 -0.16 -13.56
C PHE A 90 -3.77 -0.43 -14.18
N SER A 91 -3.49 0.22 -15.31
CA SER A 91 -2.26 -0.01 -16.09
C SER A 91 -1.05 0.82 -15.64
N GLY A 92 -1.20 1.63 -14.59
CA GLY A 92 -0.12 2.45 -14.05
C GLY A 92 0.85 1.65 -13.17
N PHE A 93 1.79 2.36 -12.55
CA PHE A 93 2.85 1.72 -11.76
C PHE A 93 2.51 1.55 -10.29
N VAL A 94 1.67 2.42 -9.74
CA VAL A 94 1.39 2.47 -8.30
C VAL A 94 -0.10 2.53 -8.03
N LEU A 95 -0.60 1.61 -7.22
CA LEU A 95 -1.95 1.64 -6.67
C LEU A 95 -1.85 1.80 -5.15
N THR A 96 -2.47 2.87 -4.59
CA THR A 96 -2.53 3.07 -3.14
C THR A 96 -3.96 3.06 -2.64
N LEU A 97 -4.18 2.31 -1.56
CA LEU A 97 -5.47 2.10 -0.91
C LEU A 97 -5.28 2.17 0.62
N ASN A 98 -4.62 3.24 1.09
CA ASN A 98 -4.25 3.38 2.50
C ASN A 98 -5.44 3.61 3.44
N GLY A 99 -6.63 3.87 2.94
CA GLY A 99 -7.84 3.96 3.76
C GLY A 99 -8.41 2.61 4.19
N LEU A 100 -8.04 1.52 3.52
CA LEU A 100 -8.50 0.18 3.87
C LEU A 100 -7.83 -0.28 5.17
N THR A 101 -8.63 -0.54 6.22
CA THR A 101 -8.13 -1.02 7.52
C THR A 101 -8.12 -2.54 7.64
N SER A 102 -8.88 -3.23 6.80
CA SER A 102 -8.93 -4.68 6.65
C SER A 102 -9.36 -5.04 5.23
N ILE A 103 -9.01 -6.24 4.76
CA ILE A 103 -9.45 -6.80 3.47
C ILE A 103 -9.81 -8.28 3.66
N SER A 104 -10.80 -8.74 2.86
CA SER A 104 -11.10 -10.16 2.77
C SER A 104 -10.08 -10.90 1.89
N PRO A 105 -10.01 -12.23 1.96
CA PRO A 105 -9.17 -13.03 1.06
C PRO A 105 -9.52 -12.83 -0.42
N GLU A 106 -10.81 -12.66 -0.76
CA GLU A 106 -11.27 -12.42 -2.13
C GLU A 106 -10.71 -11.07 -2.65
N VAL A 107 -10.81 -10.01 -1.86
CA VAL A 107 -10.24 -8.69 -2.19
C VAL A 107 -8.72 -8.79 -2.33
N ALA A 108 -8.04 -9.48 -1.40
CA ALA A 108 -6.59 -9.67 -1.45
C ALA A 108 -6.15 -10.39 -2.74
N ARG A 109 -6.89 -11.43 -3.13
CA ARG A 109 -6.64 -12.18 -4.37
C ARG A 109 -6.80 -11.29 -5.60
N GLU A 110 -7.87 -10.51 -5.70
CA GLU A 110 -8.06 -9.62 -6.84
C GLU A 110 -6.98 -8.52 -6.90
N LEU A 111 -6.64 -7.90 -5.76
CA LEU A 111 -5.56 -6.90 -5.72
C LEU A 111 -4.19 -7.48 -6.07
N SER A 112 -3.93 -8.76 -5.80
CA SER A 112 -2.67 -9.42 -6.17
C SER A 112 -2.48 -9.56 -7.68
N THR A 113 -3.56 -9.49 -8.47
CA THR A 113 -3.52 -9.52 -9.94
C THR A 113 -3.06 -8.19 -10.57
N PHE A 114 -2.91 -7.12 -9.77
CA PHE A 114 -2.41 -5.84 -10.26
C PHE A 114 -1.02 -6.00 -10.89
N GLU A 115 -0.88 -5.59 -12.15
CA GLU A 115 0.38 -5.74 -12.91
C GLU A 115 1.36 -4.56 -12.72
N GLY A 116 1.05 -3.61 -11.86
CA GLY A 116 1.92 -2.47 -11.57
C GLY A 116 3.16 -2.84 -10.73
N ARG A 117 3.95 -1.83 -10.41
CA ARG A 117 5.20 -2.01 -9.67
C ARG A 117 5.04 -2.02 -8.17
N ALA A 118 4.08 -1.25 -7.65
CA ALA A 118 3.89 -1.11 -6.21
C ALA A 118 2.41 -1.14 -5.83
N LEU A 119 2.07 -2.01 -4.88
CA LEU A 119 0.80 -2.05 -4.20
C LEU A 119 1.00 -1.56 -2.76
N VAL A 120 0.25 -0.51 -2.39
CA VAL A 120 0.40 0.17 -1.09
C VAL A 120 -0.89 0.08 -0.31
N LEU A 121 -0.86 -0.66 0.80
CA LEU A 121 -1.99 -0.97 1.68
C LEU A 121 -1.63 -0.63 3.14
N ASN A 122 -1.04 0.56 3.35
CA ASN A 122 -0.52 0.95 4.66
C ASN A 122 -1.61 1.26 5.70
N GLY A 123 -2.89 1.25 5.32
CA GLY A 123 -4.01 1.36 6.24
C GLY A 123 -4.36 0.06 6.95
N LEU A 124 -3.97 -1.09 6.39
CA LEU A 124 -4.27 -2.38 6.99
C LEU A 124 -3.61 -2.50 8.36
N THR A 125 -4.44 -2.63 9.41
CA THR A 125 -3.95 -2.80 10.78
C THR A 125 -3.76 -4.26 11.17
N THR A 126 -4.50 -5.14 10.53
CA THR A 126 -4.43 -6.60 10.66
C THR A 126 -4.62 -7.25 9.30
N ILE A 127 -4.13 -8.46 9.15
CA ILE A 127 -4.33 -9.27 7.94
C ILE A 127 -4.51 -10.74 8.35
N GLU A 128 -5.45 -11.41 7.70
CA GLU A 128 -5.63 -12.84 7.87
C GLU A 128 -4.54 -13.62 7.10
N LYS A 129 -4.22 -14.82 7.58
CA LYS A 129 -3.24 -15.69 6.93
C LYS A 129 -3.55 -15.92 5.45
N LYS A 130 -4.83 -16.14 5.11
CA LYS A 130 -5.26 -16.38 3.72
C LYS A 130 -5.06 -15.14 2.87
N SER A 131 -5.46 -13.96 3.35
CA SER A 131 -5.23 -12.69 2.64
C SER A 131 -3.74 -12.38 2.46
N ALA A 132 -2.89 -12.73 3.44
CA ALA A 132 -1.44 -12.58 3.33
C ALA A 132 -0.86 -13.52 2.24
N SER A 133 -1.36 -14.76 2.17
CA SER A 133 -1.01 -15.71 1.11
C SER A 133 -1.38 -15.19 -0.27
N ASP A 134 -2.61 -14.66 -0.41
CA ASP A 134 -3.09 -14.13 -1.69
C ASP A 134 -2.29 -12.87 -2.11
N LEU A 135 -2.02 -11.94 -1.17
CA LEU A 135 -1.17 -10.77 -1.47
C LEU A 135 0.28 -11.14 -1.81
N ALA A 136 0.80 -12.25 -1.27
CA ALA A 136 2.15 -12.70 -1.59
C ALA A 136 2.29 -13.19 -3.04
N GLU A 137 1.19 -13.46 -3.74
CA GLU A 137 1.15 -13.76 -5.18
C GLU A 137 1.34 -12.52 -6.06
N PHE A 138 1.26 -11.30 -5.50
CA PHE A 138 1.51 -10.07 -6.24
C PHE A 138 2.86 -10.10 -6.95
N SER A 139 2.84 -9.94 -8.29
CA SER A 139 4.03 -10.06 -9.13
C SER A 139 4.86 -8.77 -9.22
N GLY A 140 4.40 -7.68 -8.60
CA GLY A 140 5.08 -6.38 -8.65
C GLY A 140 6.36 -6.33 -7.83
N HIS A 141 7.00 -5.16 -7.89
CA HIS A 141 8.29 -4.94 -7.25
C HIS A 141 8.18 -4.72 -5.73
N SER A 142 7.11 -4.04 -5.27
CA SER A 142 6.99 -3.56 -3.89
C SER A 142 5.60 -3.80 -3.34
N LEU A 143 5.52 -4.43 -2.18
CA LEU A 143 4.31 -4.58 -1.38
C LEU A 143 4.51 -3.85 -0.05
N PHE A 144 3.66 -2.85 0.24
CA PHE A 144 3.73 -2.08 1.47
C PHE A 144 2.51 -2.34 2.34
N LEU A 145 2.76 -2.85 3.55
CA LEU A 145 1.81 -3.20 4.60
C LEU A 145 2.25 -2.55 5.91
N ASP A 146 2.74 -1.29 5.82
CA ASP A 146 3.38 -0.61 6.94
C ASP A 146 2.40 -0.22 8.08
N GLY A 147 1.10 -0.39 7.88
CA GLY A 147 0.06 -0.19 8.90
C GLY A 147 -0.19 -1.39 9.81
N LEU A 148 0.30 -2.57 9.46
CA LEU A 148 0.13 -3.76 10.29
C LEU A 148 0.73 -3.53 11.67
N THR A 149 -0.10 -3.70 12.72
CA THR A 149 0.32 -3.45 14.11
C THR A 149 0.90 -4.69 14.78
N SER A 150 0.53 -5.87 14.31
CA SER A 150 1.00 -7.17 14.80
C SER A 150 1.07 -8.20 13.68
N MET A 151 1.90 -9.20 13.85
CA MET A 151 2.06 -10.30 12.90
C MET A 151 2.52 -11.54 13.65
N ASP A 152 1.90 -12.68 13.36
CA ASP A 152 2.32 -13.99 13.83
C ASP A 152 3.21 -14.71 12.81
N THR A 153 3.73 -15.88 13.20
CA THR A 153 4.56 -16.72 12.31
C THR A 153 3.80 -17.26 11.11
N GLY A 154 2.47 -17.41 11.22
CA GLY A 154 1.62 -17.87 10.12
C GLY A 154 1.52 -16.83 9.02
N VAL A 155 1.19 -15.59 9.38
CA VAL A 155 1.14 -14.45 8.44
C VAL A 155 2.54 -14.18 7.85
N ALA A 156 3.59 -14.16 8.69
CA ALA A 156 4.96 -14.00 8.23
C ALA A 156 5.35 -15.09 7.22
N GLY A 157 4.94 -16.34 7.50
CA GLY A 157 5.20 -17.49 6.62
C GLY A 157 4.61 -17.35 5.23
N GLU A 158 3.42 -16.76 5.13
CA GLU A 158 2.81 -16.49 3.82
C GLU A 158 3.51 -15.31 3.11
N LEU A 159 3.78 -14.21 3.82
CA LEU A 159 4.39 -13.02 3.23
C LEU A 159 5.81 -13.26 2.70
N VAL A 160 6.57 -14.22 3.25
CA VAL A 160 7.91 -14.54 2.72
C VAL A 160 7.88 -15.25 1.35
N ALA A 161 6.69 -15.68 0.89
CA ALA A 161 6.50 -16.19 -0.46
C ALA A 161 6.51 -15.07 -1.53
N PHE A 162 6.30 -13.81 -1.13
CA PHE A 162 6.33 -12.67 -2.04
C PHE A 162 7.67 -12.58 -2.78
N GLN A 163 7.61 -12.55 -4.11
CA GLN A 163 8.80 -12.60 -4.97
C GLN A 163 9.35 -11.20 -5.35
N GLY A 164 8.72 -10.13 -4.89
CA GLY A 164 9.16 -8.77 -5.15
C GLY A 164 10.44 -8.41 -4.40
N LYS A 165 10.89 -7.17 -4.59
CA LYS A 165 12.16 -6.68 -4.02
C LYS A 165 12.00 -5.92 -2.72
N CYS A 166 10.85 -5.29 -2.49
CA CYS A 166 10.61 -4.47 -1.31
C CYS A 166 9.35 -4.97 -0.58
N LEU A 167 9.48 -5.25 0.71
CA LEU A 167 8.37 -5.60 1.60
C LEU A 167 8.35 -4.62 2.79
N GLY A 168 7.27 -3.84 2.91
CA GLY A 168 7.04 -2.88 3.99
C GLY A 168 6.25 -3.52 5.12
N LEU A 169 6.80 -3.50 6.33
CA LEU A 169 6.21 -4.01 7.57
C LEU A 169 6.58 -3.10 8.76
N TYR A 170 6.72 -1.80 8.49
CA TYR A 170 7.28 -0.86 9.49
C TYR A 170 6.41 -0.69 10.73
N GLY A 171 5.07 -0.80 10.60
CA GLY A 171 4.12 -0.62 11.70
C GLY A 171 4.04 -1.77 12.69
N VAL A 172 4.66 -2.93 12.38
CA VAL A 172 4.60 -4.08 13.29
C VAL A 172 5.31 -3.74 14.61
N GLY A 173 4.51 -3.60 15.68
CA GLY A 173 4.97 -3.07 16.95
C GLY A 173 5.97 -3.98 17.68
N THR A 174 5.84 -5.30 17.55
CA THR A 174 6.79 -6.26 18.15
C THR A 174 7.05 -7.41 17.20
N ILE A 175 8.32 -7.61 16.88
CA ILE A 175 8.81 -8.78 16.14
C ILE A 175 9.73 -9.58 17.06
N ASP A 176 9.28 -10.77 17.42
CA ASP A 176 10.01 -11.67 18.27
C ASP A 176 11.02 -12.55 17.48
N GLU A 177 11.65 -13.48 18.20
CA GLU A 177 12.63 -14.39 17.62
C GLU A 177 12.02 -15.31 16.56
N GLU A 178 10.79 -15.82 16.80
CA GLU A 178 10.15 -16.81 15.94
C GLU A 178 9.70 -16.16 14.62
N VAL A 179 9.02 -15.02 14.70
CA VAL A 179 8.62 -14.23 13.52
C VAL A 179 9.85 -13.81 12.71
N MET A 180 10.92 -13.34 13.40
CA MET A 180 12.14 -12.93 12.69
C MET A 180 12.82 -14.10 11.97
N ARG A 181 12.84 -15.31 12.57
CA ARG A 181 13.39 -16.51 11.90
C ARG A 181 12.64 -16.87 10.61
N VAL A 182 11.35 -16.57 10.54
CA VAL A 182 10.56 -16.73 9.33
C VAL A 182 10.90 -15.62 8.34
N LEU A 183 10.82 -14.35 8.75
CA LEU A 183 11.05 -13.20 7.87
C LEU A 183 12.41 -13.21 7.18
N ILE A 184 13.46 -13.69 7.85
CA ILE A 184 14.80 -13.79 7.23
C ILE A 184 14.87 -14.79 6.07
N GLN A 185 13.86 -15.61 5.84
CA GLN A 185 13.78 -16.51 4.69
C GLN A 185 13.34 -15.79 3.42
N TRP A 186 12.72 -14.62 3.55
CA TRP A 186 12.33 -13.81 2.40
C TRP A 186 13.56 -13.45 1.54
N ARG A 187 13.41 -13.51 0.23
CA ARG A 187 14.53 -13.39 -0.74
C ARG A 187 14.66 -12.02 -1.39
N GLY A 188 13.77 -11.07 -1.06
CA GLY A 188 13.83 -9.72 -1.60
C GLY A 188 15.04 -8.90 -1.12
N GLU A 189 15.13 -7.68 -1.62
CA GLU A 189 16.28 -6.80 -1.41
C GLU A 189 16.10 -5.87 -0.19
N LYS A 190 14.87 -5.46 0.11
CA LYS A 190 14.59 -4.43 1.12
C LYS A 190 13.39 -4.81 1.98
N LEU A 191 13.65 -5.16 3.22
CA LEU A 191 12.63 -5.34 4.25
C LEU A 191 12.59 -4.10 5.16
N SER A 192 11.43 -3.46 5.25
CA SER A 192 11.19 -2.33 6.15
C SER A 192 10.54 -2.83 7.43
N VAL A 193 11.22 -2.73 8.57
CA VAL A 193 10.70 -3.07 9.90
C VAL A 193 11.12 -2.00 10.90
N CYS A 194 10.28 -1.76 11.92
CA CYS A 194 10.61 -0.86 13.01
C CYS A 194 11.69 -1.51 13.92
N LYS A 195 12.85 -0.87 14.05
CA LYS A 195 13.95 -1.38 14.87
C LYS A 195 13.59 -1.44 16.37
N GLU A 196 12.80 -0.48 16.82
CA GLU A 196 12.34 -0.39 18.21
C GLU A 196 11.45 -1.58 18.59
N GLY A 197 10.67 -2.08 17.63
CA GLY A 197 9.81 -3.25 17.80
C GLY A 197 10.54 -4.59 17.86
N LEU A 198 11.83 -4.64 17.50
CA LEU A 198 12.58 -5.89 17.52
C LEU A 198 13.02 -6.27 18.94
N THR A 199 12.69 -7.50 19.35
CA THR A 199 13.27 -8.06 20.56
C THR A 199 14.80 -8.20 20.42
N LYS A 200 15.53 -8.27 21.56
CA LYS A 200 16.99 -8.45 21.54
C LYS A 200 17.43 -9.65 20.71
N LYS A 201 16.71 -10.77 20.81
CA LYS A 201 17.00 -11.98 20.03
C LYS A 201 16.70 -11.81 18.54
N ALA A 202 15.59 -11.16 18.19
CA ALA A 202 15.23 -10.84 16.82
C ALA A 202 16.28 -9.96 16.14
N ARG A 203 16.81 -8.94 16.85
CA ARG A 203 17.91 -8.08 16.35
C ARG A 203 19.16 -8.90 16.01
N VAL A 204 19.57 -9.81 16.91
CA VAL A 204 20.76 -10.67 16.67
C VAL A 204 20.56 -11.55 15.42
N ILE A 205 19.35 -12.06 15.19
CA ILE A 205 19.05 -12.89 14.02
C ILE A 205 19.11 -12.03 12.75
N MET A 206 18.48 -10.86 12.78
CA MET A 206 18.50 -9.92 11.67
C MET A 206 19.92 -9.48 11.33
N ASP A 207 20.73 -9.09 12.31
CA ASP A 207 22.12 -8.62 12.12
C ASP A 207 23.02 -9.69 11.51
N LYS A 208 22.82 -10.96 11.82
CA LYS A 208 23.57 -12.08 11.22
C LYS A 208 23.30 -12.23 9.72
N ARG A 209 22.12 -11.88 9.25
CA ARG A 209 21.77 -11.91 7.83
C ARG A 209 22.13 -10.63 7.08
N ASN A 210 22.36 -9.53 7.78
CA ASN A 210 22.40 -8.14 7.30
C ASN A 210 23.56 -7.80 6.33
N ARG A 211 23.97 -8.71 5.44
CA ARG A 211 24.89 -8.35 4.34
C ARG A 211 24.19 -7.79 3.09
N SER A 212 22.86 -7.83 3.01
CA SER A 212 22.13 -7.39 1.82
C SER A 212 20.85 -6.56 2.08
N TRP A 213 20.29 -6.53 3.29
CA TRP A 213 19.08 -5.74 3.55
C TRP A 213 19.41 -4.33 4.00
N LYS A 214 18.88 -3.34 3.30
CA LYS A 214 18.87 -1.96 3.78
C LYS A 214 17.74 -1.80 4.79
N ILE A 215 18.08 -1.78 6.07
CA ILE A 215 17.16 -1.38 7.14
C ILE A 215 16.99 0.11 7.03
N ILE A 216 15.77 0.56 6.81
CA ILE A 216 15.44 1.97 6.88
C ILE A 216 15.03 2.25 8.32
N GLY A 217 16.00 2.73 9.14
CA GLY A 217 15.71 3.48 10.32
C GLY A 217 15.52 4.94 9.92
N ASP A 218 14.46 5.56 10.38
CA ASP A 218 14.26 7.00 10.52
C ASP A 218 14.19 7.92 9.29
N VAL A 219 14.01 7.45 8.05
CA VAL A 219 13.83 8.39 6.94
C VAL A 219 12.71 7.93 6.02
N TRP A 220 11.51 8.39 6.28
CA TRP A 220 10.54 8.65 5.23
C TRP A 220 10.90 10.00 4.60
N ALA A 221 11.79 9.99 3.65
CA ALA A 221 12.02 11.13 2.78
C ALA A 221 11.81 10.66 1.34
N SER A 222 10.74 11.18 0.77
CA SER A 222 10.52 11.44 -0.66
C SER A 222 10.51 10.23 -1.61
N PHE A 223 9.31 9.85 -1.97
CA PHE A 223 8.96 9.53 -3.37
C PHE A 223 7.90 10.50 -3.86
#